data_d5d4b345743d13f8ffdae08c1b8c6c43
#
_entry.id   d5d4b345743d13f8ffdae08c1b8c6c43
#
_cell.length_a   1.000
_cell.length_b   1.000
_cell.length_c   1.000
_cell.angle_alpha   90.00
_cell.angle_beta   90.00
_cell.angle_gamma   90.00
#
_symmetry.space_group_name_H-M   'P 1'
#
loop_
_entity.id
_entity.type
_entity.pdbx_description
1 polymer ?
#
loop_
_entity_poly.entity_id
_entity_poly.type
_entity_poly.pdbx_seq_one_letter_code
_entity_poly.pdbx_strand_id
1 'polypeptide(L)'
;MFTSWGVETPRQFTEGTPIGIRMGFGAPFNKFTLCMPTWGDKTVSLTLSLYKWDNDFDTTRENAPVATKKIEKHPDNGHALLSFDEQPAGEYLICIDEFSGGRLGAWQMSAAVSNAYTYESGVEKPASWEISVSFTKTPVEPFFQ
;
A
#
# COMPACT_ATOMS: atom_id res chain seq x y z
N MET A 1 -13.05 1.35 9.24
CA MET A 1 -11.86 0.65 8.74
C MET A 1 -12.19 -0.09 7.45
N PHE A 2 -11.28 -0.05 6.51
CA PHE A 2 -11.42 -0.79 5.25
C PHE A 2 -10.41 -1.92 5.24
N THR A 3 -10.85 -3.13 4.90
CA THR A 3 -9.98 -4.29 4.76
C THR A 3 -10.29 -4.98 3.45
N SER A 4 -9.26 -5.21 2.63
CA SER A 4 -9.43 -5.96 1.40
C SER A 4 -9.43 -7.46 1.70
N TRP A 5 -10.14 -8.22 0.87
CA TRP A 5 -10.19 -9.67 1.00
C TRP A 5 -10.30 -10.31 -0.39
N GLY A 6 -10.16 -11.63 -0.44
CA GLY A 6 -10.20 -12.40 -1.67
C GLY A 6 -9.27 -13.59 -1.56
N VAL A 7 -8.88 -14.16 -2.70
CA VAL A 7 -7.88 -15.22 -2.70
C VAL A 7 -6.51 -14.61 -2.48
N GLU A 8 -5.87 -14.96 -1.37
CA GLU A 8 -4.57 -14.40 -1.01
C GLU A 8 -3.44 -15.31 -1.47
N THR A 9 -2.46 -14.72 -2.14
CA THR A 9 -1.21 -15.39 -2.48
C THR A 9 -0.06 -14.47 -2.11
N PRO A 10 1.06 -15.01 -1.61
CA PRO A 10 2.21 -14.16 -1.31
C PRO A 10 2.92 -13.81 -2.60
N ARG A 11 3.08 -12.51 -2.86
CA ARG A 11 3.78 -12.02 -4.03
C ARG A 11 5.10 -11.42 -3.62
N GLN A 12 6.19 -12.03 -4.04
CA GLN A 12 7.51 -11.52 -3.74
C GLN A 12 7.87 -10.38 -4.70
N PHE A 13 8.35 -9.27 -4.14
CA PHE A 13 8.77 -8.12 -4.93
C PHE A 13 10.23 -8.26 -5.37
N THR A 14 10.57 -7.59 -6.46
CA THR A 14 11.94 -7.53 -6.96
C THR A 14 12.62 -6.29 -6.40
N GLU A 15 13.75 -6.48 -5.72
CA GLU A 15 14.53 -5.36 -5.18
C GLU A 15 15.00 -4.45 -6.30
N GLY A 16 14.97 -3.14 -6.03
CA GLY A 16 15.46 -2.14 -6.99
C GLY A 16 14.41 -1.60 -7.93
N THR A 17 13.18 -2.11 -7.89
CA THR A 17 12.09 -1.59 -8.73
C THR A 17 11.05 -0.91 -7.86
N PRO A 18 10.47 0.22 -8.32
CA PRO A 18 9.38 0.86 -7.62
C PRO A 18 8.14 -0.03 -7.60
N ILE A 19 7.48 -0.08 -6.45
CA ILE A 19 6.31 -0.93 -6.25
C ILE A 19 5.24 -0.08 -5.57
N GLY A 20 4.01 -0.19 -6.04
CA GLY A 20 2.94 0.59 -5.44
C GLY A 20 1.56 0.00 -5.66
N ILE A 21 0.61 0.53 -4.92
CA ILE A 21 -0.80 0.24 -5.11
C ILE A 21 -1.58 1.55 -5.12
N ARG A 22 -2.36 1.73 -6.18
CA ARG A 22 -3.27 2.86 -6.31
C ARG A 22 -4.65 2.45 -5.83
N MET A 23 -5.24 3.24 -4.93
CA MET A 23 -6.55 2.95 -4.38
C MET A 23 -7.36 4.23 -4.21
N GLY A 24 -8.68 4.11 -4.33
CA GLY A 24 -9.60 5.17 -3.98
C GLY A 24 -10.14 4.93 -2.58
N PHE A 25 -10.16 5.98 -1.77
CA PHE A 25 -10.72 5.95 -0.41
C PHE A 25 -11.95 6.82 -0.36
N GLY A 26 -13.06 6.25 0.13
CA GLY A 26 -14.37 6.92 0.11
C GLY A 26 -14.65 7.83 1.28
N ALA A 27 -13.68 8.01 2.21
CA ALA A 27 -13.85 8.87 3.37
C ALA A 27 -12.48 9.35 3.85
N PRO A 28 -12.41 10.42 4.66
CA PRO A 28 -11.14 10.87 5.21
C PRO A 28 -10.49 9.79 6.08
N PHE A 29 -9.18 9.70 6.02
CA PHE A 29 -8.42 8.67 6.70
C PHE A 29 -7.08 9.22 7.20
N ASN A 30 -6.45 8.56 8.19
CA ASN A 30 -5.20 9.03 8.77
C ASN A 30 -4.18 7.94 9.03
N LYS A 31 -4.44 6.71 8.58
CA LYS A 31 -3.53 5.60 8.85
C LYS A 31 -3.86 4.42 7.96
N PHE A 32 -2.83 3.67 7.57
CA PHE A 32 -3.03 2.36 6.98
C PHE A 32 -1.92 1.41 7.44
N THR A 33 -2.21 0.11 7.33
CA THR A 33 -1.23 -0.94 7.59
C THR A 33 -1.24 -1.94 6.45
N LEU A 34 -0.04 -2.48 6.15
CA LEU A 34 0.14 -3.55 5.18
C LEU A 34 0.73 -4.74 5.90
N CYS A 35 0.14 -5.92 5.74
CA CYS A 35 0.74 -7.14 6.24
C CYS A 35 1.68 -7.67 5.17
N MET A 36 2.98 -7.73 5.47
CA MET A 36 4.00 -8.00 4.46
C MET A 36 4.87 -9.19 4.86
N PRO A 37 4.88 -10.27 4.05
CA PRO A 37 5.72 -11.43 4.32
C PRO A 37 7.17 -11.17 3.93
N THR A 38 8.09 -11.77 4.67
CA THR A 38 9.52 -11.74 4.36
C THR A 38 10.10 -13.15 4.24
N TRP A 39 9.25 -14.15 4.23
CA TRP A 39 9.65 -15.56 4.17
C TRP A 39 10.67 -15.93 5.23
N GLY A 40 10.54 -15.31 6.40
CA GLY A 40 11.43 -15.59 7.54
C GLY A 40 12.71 -14.77 7.58
N ASP A 41 12.95 -13.90 6.60
CA ASP A 41 14.10 -13.00 6.64
C ASP A 41 13.89 -11.96 7.73
N LYS A 42 14.95 -11.65 8.49
CA LYS A 42 14.82 -10.85 9.71
C LYS A 42 15.48 -9.48 9.64
N THR A 43 16.07 -9.16 8.51
CA THR A 43 16.86 -7.93 8.36
C THR A 43 16.33 -7.04 7.24
N VAL A 44 15.06 -7.21 6.89
CA VAL A 44 14.46 -6.42 5.80
C VAL A 44 14.12 -5.02 6.28
N SER A 45 14.57 -4.03 5.51
CA SER A 45 14.22 -2.62 5.72
C SER A 45 13.49 -2.12 4.50
N LEU A 46 12.53 -1.22 4.70
CA LEU A 46 11.78 -0.63 3.58
C LEU A 46 11.42 0.80 3.88
N THR A 47 11.16 1.56 2.83
CA THR A 47 10.62 2.91 2.93
C THR A 47 9.22 2.90 2.36
N LEU A 48 8.25 3.24 3.21
CA LEU A 48 6.83 3.24 2.88
C LEU A 48 6.36 4.69 2.76
N SER A 49 5.65 4.99 1.67
CA SER A 49 5.19 6.36 1.41
C SER A 49 3.76 6.37 0.92
N LEU A 50 3.08 7.49 1.19
CA LEU A 50 1.76 7.76 0.67
C LEU A 50 1.84 8.99 -0.23
N TYR A 51 1.34 8.88 -1.44
CA TYR A 51 1.26 9.98 -2.40
C TYR A 51 -0.18 10.22 -2.79
N LYS A 52 -0.52 11.47 -3.02
CA LYS A 52 -1.80 11.79 -3.65
C LYS A 52 -1.68 11.45 -5.14
N TRP A 53 -2.63 10.69 -5.67
CA TRP A 53 -2.57 10.26 -7.06
C TRP A 53 -2.64 11.45 -8.02
N ASP A 54 -1.75 11.44 -9.01
CA ASP A 54 -1.65 12.53 -9.99
C ASP A 54 -1.36 11.93 -11.36
N ASN A 55 -2.39 11.72 -12.13
CA ASN A 55 -2.34 11.31 -13.54
C ASN A 55 -1.80 9.90 -13.80
N ASP A 56 -0.57 9.58 -13.38
CA ASP A 56 0.03 8.27 -13.58
C ASP A 56 1.03 7.97 -12.47
N PHE A 57 1.58 6.76 -12.50
CA PHE A 57 2.48 6.28 -11.45
C PHE A 57 3.74 7.14 -11.34
N ASP A 58 4.38 7.43 -12.46
CA ASP A 58 5.64 8.18 -12.44
C ASP A 58 5.42 9.62 -12.02
N THR A 59 4.41 10.29 -12.54
CA THR A 59 4.09 11.67 -12.18
C THR A 59 3.76 11.78 -10.70
N THR A 60 2.99 10.83 -10.19
CA THR A 60 2.62 10.80 -8.78
C THR A 60 3.87 10.73 -7.89
N ARG A 61 4.84 9.88 -8.25
CA ARG A 61 6.05 9.71 -7.46
C ARG A 61 7.02 10.87 -7.56
N GLU A 62 6.87 11.74 -8.55
CA GLU A 62 7.68 12.95 -8.67
C GLU A 62 7.23 14.04 -7.70
N ASN A 63 6.01 13.95 -7.19
CA ASN A 63 5.49 14.91 -6.23
C ASN A 63 5.98 14.57 -4.82
N ALA A 64 5.88 15.55 -3.92
CA ALA A 64 6.21 15.30 -2.54
C ALA A 64 5.21 14.31 -1.93
N PRO A 65 5.66 13.31 -1.17
CA PRO A 65 4.73 12.40 -0.51
C PRO A 65 3.94 13.10 0.60
N VAL A 66 2.72 12.61 0.83
CA VAL A 66 1.92 13.05 1.97
C VAL A 66 2.63 12.65 3.26
N ALA A 67 3.20 11.46 3.29
CA ALA A 67 3.92 10.94 4.43
C ALA A 67 4.89 9.86 3.95
N THR A 68 5.97 9.68 4.70
CA THR A 68 6.95 8.65 4.40
C THR A 68 7.57 8.15 5.71
N LYS A 69 7.96 6.88 5.73
CA LYS A 69 8.56 6.28 6.92
C LYS A 69 9.49 5.15 6.52
N LYS A 70 10.68 5.14 7.11
CA LYS A 70 11.58 4.01 6.98
C LYS A 70 11.30 3.01 8.10
N ILE A 71 11.12 1.76 7.73
CA ILE A 71 10.85 0.67 8.67
C ILE A 71 12.04 -0.28 8.60
N GLU A 72 12.68 -0.53 9.76
CA GLU A 72 13.83 -1.41 9.83
C GLU A 72 13.46 -2.70 10.55
N LYS A 73 14.10 -3.79 10.13
CA LYS A 73 13.89 -5.13 10.72
C LYS A 73 12.40 -5.51 10.72
N HIS A 74 11.78 -5.35 9.56
CA HIS A 74 10.37 -5.69 9.41
C HIS A 74 10.17 -7.20 9.64
N PRO A 75 9.34 -7.60 10.60
CA PRO A 75 9.12 -9.02 10.89
C PRO A 75 8.27 -9.68 9.81
N ASP A 76 8.48 -10.99 9.63
CA ASP A 76 7.67 -11.75 8.67
C ASP A 76 6.20 -11.67 9.03
N ASN A 77 5.37 -11.29 8.05
CA ASN A 77 3.94 -11.04 8.22
C ASN A 77 3.63 -9.96 9.24
N GLY A 78 4.60 -9.10 9.55
CA GLY A 78 4.36 -7.95 10.39
C GLY A 78 3.56 -6.88 9.67
N HIS A 79 2.99 -5.97 10.44
CA HIS A 79 2.19 -4.89 9.90
C HIS A 79 3.03 -3.63 9.72
N ALA A 80 3.25 -3.24 8.48
CA ALA A 80 3.93 -1.99 8.17
C ALA A 80 2.90 -0.88 8.29
N LEU A 81 3.14 0.02 9.23
CA LEU A 81 2.19 1.07 9.61
C LEU A 81 2.68 2.43 9.16
N LEU A 82 1.80 3.22 8.54
CA LEU A 82 2.05 4.62 8.25
C LEU A 82 0.89 5.45 8.78
N SER A 83 1.21 6.42 9.65
CA SER A 83 0.24 7.36 10.21
C SER A 83 0.55 8.76 9.71
N PHE A 84 -0.48 9.57 9.56
CA PHE A 84 -0.33 10.93 9.00
C PHE A 84 -1.54 11.77 9.42
N ASP A 85 -1.47 13.08 9.16
CA ASP A 85 -2.61 13.95 9.38
C ASP A 85 -3.75 13.53 8.47
N GLU A 86 -4.98 13.75 8.91
CA GLU A 86 -6.17 13.37 8.16
C GLU A 86 -6.07 13.82 6.70
N GLN A 87 -6.33 12.89 5.79
CA GLN A 87 -6.37 13.16 4.36
C GLN A 87 -7.80 13.01 3.86
N PRO A 88 -8.22 13.85 2.89
CA PRO A 88 -9.59 13.76 2.36
C PRO A 88 -9.79 12.49 1.54
N ALA A 89 -11.04 12.12 1.34
CA ALA A 89 -11.40 11.07 0.40
C ALA A 89 -10.80 11.38 -0.97
N GLY A 90 -10.42 10.35 -1.71
CA GLY A 90 -9.83 10.51 -3.04
C GLY A 90 -8.94 9.34 -3.40
N GLU A 91 -8.18 9.51 -4.48
CA GLU A 91 -7.25 8.48 -4.94
C GLU A 91 -5.84 8.75 -4.45
N TYR A 92 -5.16 7.69 -4.04
CA TYR A 92 -3.81 7.76 -3.49
C TYR A 92 -2.98 6.60 -3.99
N LEU A 93 -1.66 6.78 -3.94
CA LEU A 93 -0.69 5.74 -4.23
C LEU A 93 0.06 5.42 -2.93
N ILE A 94 0.00 4.16 -2.51
CA ILE A 94 0.84 3.65 -1.44
C ILE A 94 2.02 3.01 -2.11
N CYS A 95 3.22 3.49 -1.79
CA CYS A 95 4.43 3.09 -2.50
C CYS A 95 5.47 2.53 -1.55
N ILE A 96 6.12 1.44 -1.98
CA ILE A 96 7.35 0.97 -1.37
C ILE A 96 8.45 1.53 -2.25
N ASP A 97 9.06 2.64 -1.79
CA ASP A 97 10.05 3.36 -2.58
C ASP A 97 11.32 2.54 -2.75
N GLU A 98 11.68 1.81 -1.70
CA GLU A 98 12.83 0.93 -1.74
C GLU A 98 12.74 -0.09 -0.61
N PHE A 99 13.40 -1.22 -0.78
CA PHE A 99 13.59 -2.17 0.30
C PHE A 99 14.91 -2.92 0.08
N SER A 100 15.47 -3.45 1.15
CA SER A 100 16.73 -4.18 1.11
C SER A 100 16.87 -5.10 2.33
N GLY A 101 17.88 -5.95 2.32
CA GLY A 101 18.19 -6.77 3.47
C GLY A 101 17.49 -8.13 3.50
N GLY A 102 16.77 -8.49 2.45
CA GLY A 102 16.08 -9.76 2.37
C GLY A 102 14.85 -9.69 1.48
N ARG A 103 14.07 -10.75 1.51
CA ARG A 103 12.86 -10.84 0.70
C ARG A 103 11.73 -10.03 1.32
N LEU A 104 10.93 -9.41 0.47
CA LEU A 104 9.76 -8.64 0.88
C LEU A 104 8.67 -8.84 -0.14
N GLY A 105 7.44 -8.87 0.30
CA GLY A 105 6.30 -8.98 -0.58
C GLY A 105 5.02 -8.52 0.07
N ALA A 106 3.93 -8.78 -0.58
CA ALA A 106 2.60 -8.50 -0.06
C ALA A 106 1.71 -9.70 -0.30
N TRP A 107 0.70 -9.87 0.54
CA TRP A 107 -0.35 -10.83 0.29
C TRP A 107 -1.25 -10.23 -0.76
N GLN A 108 -1.20 -10.79 -1.97
CA GLN A 108 -1.94 -10.26 -3.10
C GLN A 108 -3.26 -10.99 -3.25
N MET A 109 -4.30 -10.21 -3.51
CA MET A 109 -5.65 -10.72 -3.73
C MET A 109 -6.02 -10.51 -5.18
N SER A 110 -6.81 -11.44 -5.75
CA SER A 110 -7.42 -11.19 -7.04
C SER A 110 -8.32 -9.95 -6.90
N ALA A 111 -8.67 -9.33 -8.03
CA ALA A 111 -9.34 -8.02 -8.06
C ALA A 111 -10.72 -8.02 -7.42
N ALA A 112 -10.80 -8.36 -6.14
CA ALA A 112 -12.04 -8.35 -5.38
C ALA A 112 -12.40 -6.92 -4.94
N VAL A 113 -11.43 -6.01 -4.95
CA VAL A 113 -11.64 -4.61 -4.57
C VAL A 113 -11.61 -3.79 -5.84
N SER A 114 -12.71 -3.11 -6.14
CA SER A 114 -12.75 -2.20 -7.28
C SER A 114 -11.85 -1.00 -6.99
N ASN A 115 -11.27 -0.44 -8.04
CA ASN A 115 -10.40 0.74 -7.97
C ASN A 115 -9.07 0.51 -7.28
N ALA A 116 -8.57 -0.75 -7.29
CA ALA A 116 -7.24 -1.05 -6.80
C ALA A 116 -6.38 -1.58 -7.95
N TYR A 117 -5.20 -0.99 -8.12
CA TYR A 117 -4.25 -1.38 -9.16
C TYR A 117 -2.86 -1.42 -8.56
N THR A 118 -2.15 -2.52 -8.78
CA THR A 118 -0.76 -2.64 -8.33
C THR A 118 0.19 -2.30 -9.47
N TYR A 119 1.34 -1.77 -9.10
CA TYR A 119 2.39 -1.39 -10.04
C TYR A 119 3.69 -2.06 -9.64
N GLU A 120 4.29 -2.82 -10.57
CA GLU A 120 5.61 -3.43 -10.40
C GLU A 120 6.37 -3.25 -11.70
N SER A 121 7.56 -2.65 -11.63
CA SER A 121 8.39 -2.37 -12.81
C SER A 121 7.61 -1.64 -13.90
N GLY A 122 6.71 -0.73 -13.49
CA GLY A 122 5.91 0.07 -14.42
C GLY A 122 4.70 -0.66 -15.01
N VAL A 123 4.45 -1.90 -14.62
CA VAL A 123 3.31 -2.68 -15.13
C VAL A 123 2.14 -2.56 -14.17
N GLU A 124 1.01 -2.06 -14.69
CA GLU A 124 -0.23 -1.92 -13.92
C GLU A 124 -1.04 -3.22 -14.01
N LYS A 125 -1.58 -3.65 -12.87
CA LYS A 125 -2.45 -4.83 -12.79
C LYS A 125 -3.64 -4.55 -11.88
N PRO A 126 -4.85 -5.00 -12.25
CA PRO A 126 -6.01 -4.89 -11.35
C PRO A 126 -5.86 -5.95 -10.25
N ALA A 127 -5.34 -5.53 -9.11
CA ALA A 127 -5.10 -6.41 -7.97
C ALA A 127 -5.02 -5.58 -6.71
N SER A 128 -5.17 -6.21 -5.56
CA SER A 128 -5.07 -5.55 -4.26
C SER A 128 -4.10 -6.29 -3.37
N TRP A 129 -3.56 -5.60 -2.38
CA TRP A 129 -2.79 -6.18 -1.30
C TRP A 129 -3.66 -6.27 -0.05
N GLU A 130 -3.23 -7.08 0.91
CA GLU A 130 -3.86 -7.09 2.23
C GLU A 130 -3.53 -5.78 2.92
N ILE A 131 -4.54 -4.94 3.12
CA ILE A 131 -4.39 -3.60 3.65
C ILE A 131 -5.54 -3.29 4.60
N SER A 132 -5.25 -2.60 5.69
CA SER A 132 -6.24 -2.06 6.60
C SER A 132 -6.10 -0.55 6.67
N VAL A 133 -7.22 0.15 6.57
CA VAL A 133 -7.24 1.61 6.56
C VAL A 133 -8.11 2.11 7.71
N SER A 134 -7.60 3.10 8.44
CA SER A 134 -8.37 3.73 9.52
C SER A 134 -8.97 5.03 9.01
N PHE A 135 -10.28 5.04 8.91
CA PHE A 135 -11.02 6.24 8.52
C PHE A 135 -11.28 7.10 9.76
N THR A 136 -11.18 8.41 9.60
CA THR A 136 -11.42 9.37 10.69
C THR A 136 -12.88 9.73 10.78
N LYS A 137 -13.63 9.47 9.70
CA LYS A 137 -15.09 9.69 9.66
C LYS A 137 -15.72 8.48 9.02
N THR A 138 -16.95 8.18 9.43
CA THR A 138 -17.69 7.08 8.84
C THR A 138 -17.92 7.37 7.35
N PRO A 139 -17.59 6.42 6.46
CA PRO A 139 -17.88 6.59 5.05
C PRO A 139 -19.37 6.80 4.84
N VAL A 140 -19.68 7.67 3.87
CA VAL A 140 -21.08 8.01 3.56
C VAL A 140 -21.69 6.88 2.75
N GLU A 141 -22.93 6.54 3.05
CA GLU A 141 -23.71 5.56 2.32
C GLU A 141 -23.96 5.94 0.88
N PRO A 142 -24.01 5.00 -0.06
CA PRO A 142 -23.51 3.63 0.05
C PRO A 142 -22.03 3.61 -0.22
N PHE A 143 -21.39 2.64 0.38
CA PHE A 143 -20.01 2.56 0.10
C PHE A 143 -19.48 1.22 0.40
N PHE A 144 -19.07 0.93 0.58
CA PHE A 144 -18.54 0.23 0.79
C PHE A 144 -18.16 -0.65 0.40
N GLN A 145 -17.87 -0.67 0.48
CA GLN A 145 -17.53 -1.38 0.18
C GLN A 145 -16.79 -1.98 0.01
#